data_9dcd5aa05e53dbc4937c9fb4d2c52931
#
_entry.id   9dcd5aa05e53dbc4937c9fb4d2c52931
#
_cell.length_a   1.000
_cell.length_b   1.000
_cell.length_c   1.000
_cell.angle_alpha   90.00
_cell.angle_beta   90.00
_cell.angle_gamma   90.00
#
_symmetry.space_group_name_H-M   'P 1'
#
loop_
_entity.id
_entity.type
_entity.pdbx_description
1 polymer ?
#
loop_
_entity_poly.entity_id
_entity_poly.type
_entity_poly.pdbx_seq_one_letter_code
_entity_poly.pdbx_strand_id
1 'polypeptide(L)'
;MVVSCRGFCGRHRLHWVQSTMMDRARIRTTVVLCLFAAVFTALTVGSYTQKSATVDEPIHLTAGYTALRLRDYRIDPEQPPFLRLWAALPLLTMSNIKLETNSVDWQTGIDWDYSHHFLYQLNDADRLLYRARFMTVVLGVILGLLVFCWAQDLFGSWTASAVLALYCLEPNVLAHSSLVTTDLGVTCFTFGALYFLWRMTRGLTFGNVAGLTVFFALAQVSKFSAVLLGPIILALLAIRVLRGGAWPCAFAKGGELGSPRARALAATTVILILALASYAAVWAVYGFRYGPTTPCVDLVRLRENPQLLEPVRHVAAVVNWLDEHRLVPNTFAQGFILSQVKLQRRSAYLAGTFSRTGWWYYFPVAFLVKTPLTILFLLFCGLVLLVKKRARWKGAVAFLVLPPAVFLGAAMTAHLNLGLRHVLPIYPFALLIAGVTLDEMRAKWRALVLLAPVALAAIELATVYPHCLAFFNRLVGGPANGHLVLLDSNLDWGQDLKPLKHWMDARRVGQINLSYFGTADPAYYGIHGTYLIGSPSFDASRITTPRWPGYVAVSAQNLHGVRDESMRAFYAPLLEREPTAVIGYSIHVYWVETNWWYNPRP
;
A
#
# COMPACT_ATOMS: atom_id res chain seq x y z
N MET A 1 31.81 -61.72 33.45
CA MET A 1 30.52 -61.31 32.96
C MET A 1 30.31 -59.87 33.45
N VAL A 2 30.80 -58.88 32.69
CA VAL A 2 30.59 -57.46 32.97
C VAL A 2 30.00 -56.85 31.70
N VAL A 3 28.65 -56.76 31.66
CA VAL A 3 27.88 -56.20 30.52
C VAL A 3 27.83 -54.72 30.68
N SER A 4 28.30 -54.05 29.63
CA SER A 4 28.38 -52.62 29.41
C SER A 4 26.99 -51.90 29.49
N CYS A 5 26.72 -51.15 30.56
CA CYS A 5 25.55 -50.27 30.75
C CYS A 5 25.79 -48.82 30.29
N ARG A 6 26.77 -48.54 29.41
CA ARG A 6 27.09 -47.15 28.97
C ARG A 6 26.33 -46.63 27.76
N GLY A 7 25.51 -47.46 27.07
CA GLY A 7 24.86 -47.04 25.81
C GLY A 7 23.45 -46.40 25.95
N PHE A 8 22.76 -46.62 27.03
CA PHE A 8 21.34 -46.24 27.17
C PHE A 8 21.12 -44.83 27.75
N CYS A 9 22.02 -44.36 28.61
CA CYS A 9 21.89 -43.04 29.26
C CYS A 9 22.26 -41.87 28.36
N GLY A 10 23.08 -42.09 27.32
CA GLY A 10 23.51 -41.02 26.38
C GLY A 10 22.44 -40.62 25.39
N ARG A 11 21.64 -41.55 24.88
CA ARG A 11 20.57 -41.24 23.89
C ARG A 11 19.38 -40.51 24.51
N HIS A 12 18.98 -40.83 25.72
CA HIS A 12 17.92 -40.14 26.44
C HIS A 12 18.30 -38.68 26.80
N ARG A 13 19.55 -38.44 27.22
CA ARG A 13 20.04 -37.07 27.48
C ARG A 13 20.13 -36.24 26.22
N LEU A 14 20.57 -36.78 25.09
CA LEU A 14 20.62 -36.06 23.80
C LEU A 14 19.22 -35.72 23.29
N HIS A 15 18.25 -36.63 23.38
CA HIS A 15 16.86 -36.36 23.02
C HIS A 15 16.23 -35.29 23.93
N TRP A 16 16.49 -35.32 25.22
CA TRP A 16 15.96 -34.35 26.18
C TRP A 16 16.57 -32.96 25.97
N VAL A 17 17.87 -32.85 25.74
CA VAL A 17 18.56 -31.58 25.43
C VAL A 17 18.10 -31.05 24.08
N GLN A 18 17.91 -31.87 23.05
CA GLN A 18 17.37 -31.43 21.76
C GLN A 18 15.92 -30.96 21.85
N SER A 19 15.05 -31.66 22.61
CA SER A 19 13.66 -31.25 22.81
C SER A 19 13.58 -29.91 23.57
N THR A 20 14.33 -29.72 24.65
CA THR A 20 14.36 -28.49 25.44
C THR A 20 14.97 -27.32 24.67
N MET A 21 15.96 -27.53 23.80
CA MET A 21 16.50 -26.49 22.92
C MET A 21 15.50 -26.11 21.82
N MET A 22 14.78 -27.04 21.23
CA MET A 22 13.72 -26.80 20.26
C MET A 22 12.55 -26.03 20.90
N ASP A 23 12.14 -26.38 22.11
CA ASP A 23 11.07 -25.69 22.83
C ASP A 23 11.46 -24.24 23.17
N ARG A 24 12.69 -24.02 23.64
CA ARG A 24 13.21 -22.64 23.87
C ARG A 24 13.26 -21.81 22.60
N ALA A 25 13.65 -22.40 21.47
CA ALA A 25 13.68 -21.69 20.17
C ALA A 25 12.27 -21.33 19.70
N ARG A 26 11.29 -22.23 19.85
CA ARG A 26 9.87 -21.99 19.54
C ARG A 26 9.29 -20.89 20.43
N ILE A 27 9.49 -20.97 21.75
CA ILE A 27 9.01 -19.96 22.70
C ILE A 27 9.57 -18.57 22.33
N ARG A 28 10.88 -18.48 22.07
CA ARG A 28 11.51 -17.21 21.66
C ARG A 28 10.90 -16.66 20.37
N THR A 29 10.70 -17.49 19.36
CA THR A 29 10.07 -17.06 18.09
C THR A 29 8.65 -16.57 18.35
N THR A 30 7.85 -17.27 19.11
CA THR A 30 6.48 -16.86 19.46
C THR A 30 6.48 -15.51 20.18
N VAL A 31 7.36 -15.30 21.17
CA VAL A 31 7.50 -14.02 21.88
C VAL A 31 7.86 -12.89 20.93
N VAL A 32 8.80 -13.10 20.00
CA VAL A 32 9.18 -12.08 19.00
C VAL A 32 8.00 -11.72 18.10
N LEU A 33 7.23 -12.71 17.64
CA LEU A 33 6.07 -12.47 16.77
C LEU A 33 4.92 -11.78 17.51
N CYS A 34 4.65 -12.15 18.76
CA CYS A 34 3.64 -11.48 19.60
C CYS A 34 4.05 -10.04 19.91
N LEU A 35 5.32 -9.80 20.25
CA LEU A 35 5.85 -8.46 20.49
C LEU A 35 5.76 -7.61 19.22
N PHE A 36 6.16 -8.15 18.08
CA PHE A 36 6.02 -7.48 16.79
C PHE A 36 4.56 -7.08 16.52
N ALA A 37 3.62 -8.03 16.62
CA ALA A 37 2.21 -7.76 16.36
C ALA A 37 1.67 -6.66 17.28
N ALA A 38 2.04 -6.69 18.58
CA ALA A 38 1.63 -5.68 19.55
C ALA A 38 2.23 -4.30 19.24
N VAL A 39 3.54 -4.21 19.02
CA VAL A 39 4.24 -2.93 18.75
C VAL A 39 3.80 -2.35 17.41
N PHE A 40 3.75 -3.16 16.34
CA PHE A 40 3.29 -2.70 15.03
C PHE A 40 1.87 -2.17 15.07
N THR A 41 0.97 -2.91 15.73
CA THR A 41 -0.43 -2.46 15.91
C THR A 41 -0.50 -1.17 16.72
N ALA A 42 0.24 -1.05 17.82
CA ALA A 42 0.26 0.14 18.66
C ALA A 42 0.77 1.37 17.89
N LEU A 43 1.88 1.24 17.15
CA LEU A 43 2.42 2.32 16.32
C LEU A 43 1.43 2.74 15.22
N THR A 44 0.82 1.78 14.52
CA THR A 44 -0.11 2.07 13.43
C THR A 44 -1.40 2.70 13.94
N VAL A 45 -1.99 2.15 15.01
CA VAL A 45 -3.21 2.70 15.64
C VAL A 45 -2.94 4.09 16.24
N GLY A 46 -1.82 4.27 16.95
CA GLY A 46 -1.41 5.56 17.51
C GLY A 46 -1.19 6.63 16.43
N SER A 47 -0.75 6.24 15.22
CA SER A 47 -0.64 7.15 14.09
C SER A 47 -2.01 7.52 13.52
N TYR A 48 -2.84 6.56 13.13
CA TYR A 48 -4.06 6.86 12.38
C TYR A 48 -5.17 7.51 13.23
N THR A 49 -5.21 7.30 14.55
CA THR A 49 -6.20 7.93 15.41
C THR A 49 -6.07 9.45 15.48
N GLN A 50 -4.88 9.96 15.19
CA GLN A 50 -4.58 11.39 15.13
C GLN A 50 -4.83 12.01 13.74
N LYS A 51 -5.34 11.25 12.77
CA LYS A 51 -5.48 11.66 11.37
C LYS A 51 -6.95 11.65 10.92
N SER A 52 -7.34 12.66 10.13
CA SER A 52 -8.56 12.64 9.32
C SER A 52 -8.46 11.61 8.18
N ALA A 53 -9.54 11.42 7.42
CA ALA A 53 -9.47 10.58 6.23
C ALA A 53 -8.51 11.17 5.18
N THR A 54 -7.81 10.28 4.47
CA THR A 54 -7.14 10.65 3.21
C THR A 54 -8.13 10.74 2.06
N VAL A 55 -7.71 11.30 0.92
CA VAL A 55 -8.60 11.51 -0.26
C VAL A 55 -9.38 10.25 -0.62
N ASP A 56 -8.73 9.10 -0.74
CA ASP A 56 -9.37 7.87 -1.27
C ASP A 56 -10.21 7.11 -0.23
N GLU A 57 -10.01 7.32 1.08
CA GLU A 57 -10.63 6.49 2.12
C GLU A 57 -12.17 6.59 2.19
N PRO A 58 -12.80 7.78 2.07
CA PRO A 58 -14.26 7.87 2.10
C PRO A 58 -14.93 7.03 1.01
N ILE A 59 -14.43 7.12 -0.22
CA ILE A 59 -14.99 6.39 -1.35
C ILE A 59 -14.75 4.87 -1.24
N HIS A 60 -13.55 4.46 -0.82
CA HIS A 60 -13.24 3.04 -0.64
C HIS A 60 -14.10 2.39 0.46
N LEU A 61 -14.29 3.08 1.58
CA LEU A 61 -15.08 2.55 2.69
C LEU A 61 -16.57 2.45 2.31
N THR A 62 -17.10 3.50 1.68
CA THR A 62 -18.49 3.54 1.20
C THR A 62 -18.74 2.45 0.16
N ALA A 63 -17.86 2.30 -0.83
CA ALA A 63 -17.95 1.26 -1.85
C ALA A 63 -17.94 -0.15 -1.23
N GLY A 64 -17.07 -0.39 -0.25
CA GLY A 64 -17.03 -1.68 0.45
C GLY A 64 -18.31 -1.97 1.21
N TYR A 65 -18.84 -0.99 1.94
CA TYR A 65 -20.05 -1.17 2.75
C TYR A 65 -21.32 -1.35 1.89
N THR A 66 -21.47 -0.51 0.84
CA THR A 66 -22.62 -0.64 -0.09
C THR A 66 -22.59 -1.97 -0.84
N ALA A 67 -21.42 -2.42 -1.28
CA ALA A 67 -21.26 -3.72 -1.93
C ALA A 67 -21.63 -4.89 -1.00
N LEU A 68 -21.26 -4.85 0.29
CA LEU A 68 -21.62 -5.88 1.26
C LEU A 68 -23.12 -5.87 1.62
N ARG A 69 -23.72 -4.68 1.79
CA ARG A 69 -25.11 -4.54 2.24
C ARG A 69 -26.13 -4.67 1.14
N LEU A 70 -25.84 -4.08 -0.02
CA LEU A 70 -26.79 -3.97 -1.14
C LEU A 70 -26.42 -4.88 -2.31
N ARG A 71 -25.23 -5.49 -2.31
CA ARG A 71 -24.64 -6.19 -3.46
C ARG A 71 -24.59 -5.29 -4.70
N ASP A 72 -24.32 -4.00 -4.47
CA ASP A 72 -24.21 -2.98 -5.51
C ASP A 72 -22.78 -2.44 -5.56
N TYR A 73 -22.19 -2.46 -6.75
CA TYR A 73 -20.78 -2.14 -6.98
C TYR A 73 -20.61 -0.85 -7.81
N ARG A 74 -21.63 0.05 -7.80
CA ARG A 74 -21.58 1.30 -8.57
C ARG A 74 -20.56 2.31 -8.04
N ILE A 75 -20.32 2.30 -6.74
CA ILE A 75 -19.35 3.21 -6.12
C ILE A 75 -17.94 2.68 -6.34
N ASP A 76 -17.05 3.53 -6.86
CA ASP A 76 -15.63 3.26 -7.10
C ASP A 76 -15.36 1.95 -7.88
N PRO A 77 -15.71 1.87 -9.17
CA PRO A 77 -15.44 0.69 -9.99
C PRO A 77 -13.96 0.56 -10.40
N GLU A 78 -13.09 1.55 -10.11
CA GLU A 78 -11.73 1.67 -10.62
C GLU A 78 -10.79 0.52 -10.23
N GLN A 79 -11.12 -0.24 -9.18
CA GLN A 79 -10.31 -1.36 -8.70
C GLN A 79 -11.19 -2.57 -8.36
N PRO A 80 -10.67 -3.79 -8.39
CA PRO A 80 -11.38 -4.95 -7.88
C PRO A 80 -11.77 -4.77 -6.40
N PRO A 81 -12.95 -5.24 -5.95
CA PRO A 81 -13.56 -4.80 -4.69
C PRO A 81 -13.01 -5.48 -3.43
N PHE A 82 -12.16 -6.52 -3.53
CA PHE A 82 -11.82 -7.37 -2.37
C PHE A 82 -11.34 -6.59 -1.14
N LEU A 83 -10.41 -5.65 -1.32
CA LEU A 83 -9.84 -4.90 -0.19
C LEU A 83 -10.83 -3.92 0.44
N ARG A 84 -11.75 -3.38 -0.36
CA ARG A 84 -12.85 -2.55 0.14
C ARG A 84 -13.88 -3.36 0.92
N LEU A 85 -14.23 -4.56 0.41
CA LEU A 85 -15.06 -5.52 1.14
C LEU A 85 -14.40 -5.91 2.45
N TRP A 86 -13.10 -6.25 2.44
CA TRP A 86 -12.30 -6.59 3.62
C TRP A 86 -12.33 -5.47 4.67
N ALA A 87 -12.06 -4.23 4.28
CA ALA A 87 -12.07 -3.08 5.18
C ALA A 87 -13.45 -2.80 5.79
N ALA A 88 -14.52 -3.05 5.05
CA ALA A 88 -15.90 -2.81 5.50
C ALA A 88 -16.51 -3.95 6.34
N LEU A 89 -15.88 -5.14 6.43
CA LEU A 89 -16.40 -6.28 7.19
C LEU A 89 -16.83 -5.93 8.63
N PRO A 90 -16.03 -5.23 9.45
CA PRO A 90 -16.41 -4.92 10.82
C PRO A 90 -17.62 -3.99 10.93
N LEU A 91 -17.95 -3.24 9.87
CA LEU A 91 -19.10 -2.36 9.84
C LEU A 91 -20.43 -3.15 9.82
N LEU A 92 -20.43 -4.39 9.34
CA LEU A 92 -21.61 -5.27 9.35
C LEU A 92 -22.07 -5.62 10.77
N THR A 93 -21.21 -5.55 11.76
CA THR A 93 -21.53 -5.79 13.18
C THR A 93 -22.05 -4.55 13.91
N MET A 94 -22.10 -3.40 13.24
CA MET A 94 -22.58 -2.15 13.81
C MET A 94 -24.09 -1.97 13.51
N SER A 95 -24.91 -1.75 14.55
CA SER A 95 -26.36 -1.71 14.43
C SER A 95 -26.93 -0.40 13.86
N ASN A 96 -26.17 0.70 13.90
CA ASN A 96 -26.72 2.06 13.71
C ASN A 96 -26.13 2.78 12.49
N ILE A 97 -25.64 2.06 11.47
CA ILE A 97 -25.14 2.70 10.25
C ILE A 97 -26.34 3.04 9.35
N LYS A 98 -26.50 4.33 9.07
CA LYS A 98 -27.51 4.84 8.15
C LYS A 98 -27.00 4.76 6.72
N LEU A 99 -27.88 4.32 5.81
CA LEU A 99 -27.58 4.20 4.38
C LEU A 99 -28.80 4.69 3.60
N GLU A 100 -28.63 5.71 2.80
CA GLU A 100 -29.68 6.29 1.95
C GLU A 100 -29.44 5.89 0.49
N THR A 101 -30.48 5.34 -0.15
CA THR A 101 -30.44 4.89 -1.55
C THR A 101 -31.39 5.65 -2.47
N ASN A 102 -32.10 6.63 -1.93
CA ASN A 102 -33.02 7.50 -2.65
C ASN A 102 -32.46 8.92 -2.92
N SER A 103 -31.21 9.20 -2.50
CA SER A 103 -30.54 10.45 -2.82
C SER A 103 -30.18 10.54 -4.31
N VAL A 104 -30.08 11.76 -4.82
CA VAL A 104 -29.69 12.03 -6.22
C VAL A 104 -28.31 11.46 -6.50
N ASP A 105 -27.35 11.66 -5.57
CA ASP A 105 -25.96 11.21 -5.73
C ASP A 105 -25.85 9.68 -5.85
N TRP A 106 -26.67 8.95 -5.09
CA TRP A 106 -26.75 7.50 -5.22
C TRP A 106 -27.34 7.08 -6.58
N GLN A 107 -28.45 7.71 -7.00
CA GLN A 107 -29.14 7.33 -8.24
C GLN A 107 -28.30 7.66 -9.48
N THR A 108 -27.56 8.76 -9.47
CA THR A 108 -26.70 9.19 -10.57
C THR A 108 -25.29 8.60 -10.51
N GLY A 109 -24.92 7.93 -9.40
CA GLY A 109 -23.61 7.32 -9.21
C GLY A 109 -22.49 8.37 -9.06
N ILE A 110 -22.80 9.53 -8.44
CA ILE A 110 -21.80 10.52 -8.05
C ILE A 110 -21.12 10.02 -6.76
N ASP A 111 -20.05 9.28 -6.95
CA ASP A 111 -19.42 8.48 -5.91
C ASP A 111 -18.75 9.30 -4.80
N TRP A 112 -18.13 10.44 -5.13
CA TRP A 112 -17.47 11.32 -4.15
C TRP A 112 -18.46 12.02 -3.22
N ASP A 113 -19.53 12.64 -3.77
CA ASP A 113 -20.53 13.36 -3.00
C ASP A 113 -21.35 12.40 -2.15
N TYR A 114 -21.73 11.25 -2.70
CA TYR A 114 -22.41 10.20 -1.95
C TYR A 114 -21.53 9.68 -0.79
N SER A 115 -20.25 9.46 -1.01
CA SER A 115 -19.34 8.97 0.02
C SER A 115 -19.12 10.00 1.13
N HIS A 116 -19.06 11.29 0.79
CA HIS A 116 -19.01 12.39 1.74
C HIS A 116 -20.30 12.43 2.57
N HIS A 117 -21.48 12.38 1.93
CA HIS A 117 -22.78 12.35 2.60
C HIS A 117 -22.89 11.16 3.55
N PHE A 118 -22.58 9.95 3.07
CA PHE A 118 -22.61 8.72 3.86
C PHE A 118 -21.73 8.82 5.11
N LEU A 119 -20.50 9.29 4.97
CA LEU A 119 -19.53 9.26 6.07
C LEU A 119 -19.74 10.39 7.09
N TYR A 120 -19.94 11.64 6.60
CA TYR A 120 -19.87 12.84 7.44
C TYR A 120 -21.23 13.43 7.80
N GLN A 121 -22.29 13.13 7.04
CA GLN A 121 -23.62 13.67 7.31
C GLN A 121 -24.56 12.62 7.95
N LEU A 122 -24.47 11.37 7.52
CA LEU A 122 -25.34 10.31 8.03
C LEU A 122 -24.76 9.56 9.22
N ASN A 123 -23.43 9.46 9.33
CA ASN A 123 -22.75 8.59 10.28
C ASN A 123 -21.62 9.30 11.03
N ASP A 124 -21.06 8.62 12.02
CA ASP A 124 -19.83 9.02 12.69
C ASP A 124 -18.62 8.52 11.88
N ALA A 125 -18.03 9.43 11.11
CA ALA A 125 -16.97 9.12 10.17
C ALA A 125 -15.75 8.47 10.84
N ASP A 126 -15.30 9.00 11.99
CA ASP A 126 -14.14 8.49 12.71
C ASP A 126 -14.38 7.07 13.24
N ARG A 127 -15.57 6.81 13.76
CA ARG A 127 -15.94 5.49 14.28
C ARG A 127 -15.94 4.41 13.19
N LEU A 128 -16.42 4.75 11.99
CA LEU A 128 -16.42 3.84 10.86
C LEU A 128 -15.00 3.64 10.32
N LEU A 129 -14.28 4.75 10.15
CA LEU A 129 -12.93 4.77 9.56
C LEU A 129 -11.92 4.01 10.42
N TYR A 130 -11.94 4.17 11.75
CA TYR A 130 -11.01 3.47 12.63
C TYR A 130 -11.16 1.96 12.57
N ARG A 131 -12.39 1.44 12.46
CA ARG A 131 -12.64 0.01 12.33
C ARG A 131 -12.16 -0.53 10.98
N ALA A 132 -12.38 0.24 9.92
CA ALA A 132 -11.92 -0.12 8.59
C ALA A 132 -10.38 -0.08 8.49
N ARG A 133 -9.73 0.94 9.04
CA ARG A 133 -8.26 1.05 9.10
C ARG A 133 -7.64 -0.12 9.86
N PHE A 134 -8.28 -0.58 10.94
CA PHE A 134 -7.79 -1.73 11.69
C PHE A 134 -7.72 -3.00 10.84
N MET A 135 -8.61 -3.18 9.87
CA MET A 135 -8.54 -4.31 8.93
C MET A 135 -7.31 -4.23 8.01
N THR A 136 -6.83 -3.02 7.71
CA THR A 136 -5.57 -2.84 6.97
C THR A 136 -4.36 -3.11 7.87
N VAL A 137 -4.43 -2.75 9.16
CA VAL A 137 -3.39 -3.13 10.15
C VAL A 137 -3.22 -4.66 10.19
N VAL A 138 -4.32 -5.43 10.17
CA VAL A 138 -4.25 -6.90 10.12
C VAL A 138 -3.45 -7.38 8.91
N LEU A 139 -3.67 -6.78 7.73
CA LEU A 139 -2.87 -7.11 6.53
C LEU A 139 -1.39 -6.72 6.69
N GLY A 140 -1.09 -5.61 7.36
CA GLY A 140 0.27 -5.21 7.70
C GLY A 140 0.96 -6.21 8.63
N VAL A 141 0.25 -6.73 9.63
CA VAL A 141 0.76 -7.80 10.50
C VAL A 141 1.01 -9.08 9.70
N ILE A 142 0.07 -9.50 8.84
CA ILE A 142 0.24 -10.69 7.98
C ILE A 142 1.45 -10.54 7.07
N LEU A 143 1.64 -9.36 6.45
CA LEU A 143 2.82 -9.09 5.62
C LEU A 143 4.12 -9.20 6.43
N GLY A 144 4.18 -8.63 7.63
CA GLY A 144 5.33 -8.75 8.52
C GLY A 144 5.63 -10.20 8.91
N LEU A 145 4.60 -11.00 9.18
CA LEU A 145 4.77 -12.45 9.43
C LEU A 145 5.34 -13.18 8.20
N LEU A 146 4.88 -12.85 6.99
CA LEU A 146 5.42 -13.42 5.75
C LEU A 146 6.89 -13.01 5.53
N VAL A 147 7.23 -11.75 5.81
CA VAL A 147 8.62 -11.24 5.76
C VAL A 147 9.50 -12.01 6.74
N PHE A 148 9.03 -12.20 7.97
CA PHE A 148 9.74 -13.01 8.98
C PHE A 148 9.93 -14.46 8.53
N CYS A 149 8.86 -15.11 8.05
CA CYS A 149 8.94 -16.51 7.60
C CYS A 149 9.95 -16.68 6.46
N TRP A 150 9.91 -15.80 5.47
CA TRP A 150 10.87 -15.88 4.36
C TRP A 150 12.30 -15.55 4.79
N ALA A 151 12.48 -14.53 5.62
CA ALA A 151 13.78 -14.21 6.21
C ALA A 151 14.31 -15.36 7.09
N GLN A 152 13.44 -16.04 7.83
CA GLN A 152 13.83 -17.21 8.65
C GLN A 152 14.28 -18.39 7.79
N ASP A 153 13.58 -18.66 6.69
CA ASP A 153 13.95 -19.71 5.74
C ASP A 153 15.28 -19.40 5.00
N LEU A 154 15.64 -18.12 4.84
CA LEU A 154 16.87 -17.69 4.18
C LEU A 154 18.06 -17.58 5.14
N PHE A 155 17.87 -17.02 6.33
CA PHE A 155 18.94 -16.53 7.21
C PHE A 155 18.91 -17.14 8.63
N GLY A 156 17.80 -17.79 9.01
CA GLY A 156 17.54 -18.22 10.39
C GLY A 156 16.98 -17.12 11.29
N SER A 157 16.56 -17.52 12.50
CA SER A 157 15.70 -16.72 13.38
C SER A 157 16.27 -15.39 13.84
N TRP A 158 17.60 -15.27 14.04
CA TRP A 158 18.23 -14.04 14.52
C TRP A 158 18.14 -12.90 13.49
N THR A 159 18.59 -13.18 12.27
CA THR A 159 18.52 -12.20 11.17
C THR A 159 17.07 -11.91 10.80
N ALA A 160 16.20 -12.93 10.81
CA ALA A 160 14.77 -12.75 10.59
C ALA A 160 14.12 -11.80 11.60
N SER A 161 14.51 -11.88 12.88
CA SER A 161 14.01 -10.96 13.92
C SER A 161 14.47 -9.50 13.67
N ALA A 162 15.70 -9.31 13.20
CA ALA A 162 16.18 -7.97 12.85
C ALA A 162 15.48 -7.40 11.60
N VAL A 163 15.27 -8.22 10.57
CA VAL A 163 14.50 -7.85 9.36
C VAL A 163 13.06 -7.48 9.74
N LEU A 164 12.43 -8.25 10.63
CA LEU A 164 11.09 -7.96 11.13
C LEU A 164 11.03 -6.66 11.93
N ALA A 165 12.07 -6.37 12.73
CA ALA A 165 12.17 -5.10 13.46
C ALA A 165 12.32 -3.91 12.49
N LEU A 166 13.14 -4.03 11.43
CA LEU A 166 13.24 -3.01 10.38
C LEU A 166 11.90 -2.82 9.66
N TYR A 167 11.15 -3.90 9.37
CA TYR A 167 9.80 -3.81 8.82
C TYR A 167 8.84 -3.05 9.76
N CYS A 168 8.89 -3.35 11.06
CA CYS A 168 8.06 -2.71 12.09
C CYS A 168 8.31 -1.20 12.21
N LEU A 169 9.54 -0.76 11.91
CA LEU A 169 9.99 0.63 12.04
C LEU A 169 10.04 1.39 10.70
N GLU A 170 9.60 0.77 9.60
CA GLU A 170 9.61 1.40 8.28
C GLU A 170 8.41 2.36 8.15
N PRO A 171 8.65 3.70 8.01
CA PRO A 171 7.57 4.69 8.06
C PRO A 171 6.51 4.53 6.97
N ASN A 172 6.90 4.16 5.73
CA ASN A 172 5.92 4.01 4.64
C ASN A 172 5.06 2.76 4.83
N VAL A 173 5.61 1.67 5.38
CA VAL A 173 4.83 0.48 5.75
C VAL A 173 3.81 0.84 6.83
N LEU A 174 4.21 1.56 7.88
CA LEU A 174 3.31 2.04 8.94
C LEU A 174 2.22 2.96 8.37
N ALA A 175 2.60 3.93 7.51
CA ALA A 175 1.66 4.84 6.88
C ALA A 175 0.58 4.09 6.08
N HIS A 176 0.99 3.22 5.17
CA HIS A 176 0.05 2.50 4.31
C HIS A 176 -0.70 1.35 5.02
N SER A 177 -0.20 0.88 6.16
CA SER A 177 -0.93 -0.04 7.04
C SER A 177 -2.05 0.65 7.84
N SER A 178 -2.05 1.97 7.88
CA SER A 178 -3.03 2.78 8.59
C SER A 178 -4.14 3.36 7.71
N LEU A 179 -4.19 3.03 6.41
CA LEU A 179 -5.09 3.63 5.43
C LEU A 179 -5.96 2.60 4.73
N VAL A 180 -7.23 2.93 4.50
CA VAL A 180 -8.17 2.10 3.74
C VAL A 180 -7.90 2.28 2.24
N THR A 181 -6.81 1.66 1.77
CA THR A 181 -6.39 1.68 0.36
C THR A 181 -6.03 0.28 -0.13
N THR A 182 -5.85 0.14 -1.43
CA THR A 182 -5.53 -1.17 -2.04
C THR A 182 -4.05 -1.53 -1.98
N ASP A 183 -3.17 -0.59 -1.65
CA ASP A 183 -1.73 -0.71 -1.86
C ASP A 183 -1.05 -1.72 -0.94
N LEU A 184 -1.36 -1.67 0.38
CA LEU A 184 -0.78 -2.62 1.32
C LEU A 184 -1.31 -4.03 1.11
N GLY A 185 -2.61 -4.17 0.81
CA GLY A 185 -3.21 -5.49 0.59
C GLY A 185 -2.62 -6.19 -0.63
N VAL A 186 -2.51 -5.51 -1.78
CA VAL A 186 -1.88 -6.10 -2.97
C VAL A 186 -0.40 -6.41 -2.71
N THR A 187 0.30 -5.60 -1.92
CA THR A 187 1.69 -5.86 -1.49
C THR A 187 1.76 -7.16 -0.68
N CYS A 188 0.88 -7.32 0.30
CA CYS A 188 0.81 -8.52 1.14
C CYS A 188 0.57 -9.79 0.31
N PHE A 189 -0.43 -9.75 -0.56
CA PHE A 189 -0.79 -10.93 -1.34
C PHE A 189 0.22 -11.25 -2.44
N THR A 190 0.80 -10.26 -3.09
CA THR A 190 1.90 -10.43 -4.05
C THR A 190 3.12 -11.08 -3.40
N PHE A 191 3.52 -10.54 -2.25
CA PHE A 191 4.68 -11.06 -1.52
C PHE A 191 4.42 -12.49 -1.01
N GLY A 192 3.21 -12.76 -0.48
CA GLY A 192 2.80 -14.08 -0.05
C GLY A 192 2.80 -15.12 -1.19
N ALA A 193 2.27 -14.75 -2.37
CA ALA A 193 2.30 -15.62 -3.55
C ALA A 193 3.74 -15.97 -3.96
N LEU A 194 4.64 -14.99 -3.98
CA LEU A 194 6.05 -15.20 -4.33
C LEU A 194 6.82 -15.99 -3.27
N TYR A 195 6.48 -15.83 -1.99
CA TYR A 195 7.01 -16.67 -0.92
C TYR A 195 6.62 -18.14 -1.10
N PHE A 196 5.33 -18.43 -1.32
CA PHE A 196 4.88 -19.80 -1.54
C PHE A 196 5.38 -20.38 -2.86
N LEU A 197 5.51 -19.57 -3.92
CA LEU A 197 6.18 -19.98 -5.16
C LEU A 197 7.64 -20.39 -4.90
N TRP A 198 8.39 -19.59 -4.14
CA TRP A 198 9.76 -19.90 -3.77
C TRP A 198 9.83 -21.23 -2.99
N ARG A 199 8.98 -21.43 -2.00
CA ARG A 199 8.89 -22.71 -1.27
C ARG A 199 8.52 -23.88 -2.18
N MET A 200 7.56 -23.68 -3.09
CA MET A 200 7.12 -24.68 -4.05
C MET A 200 8.25 -25.12 -4.99
N THR A 201 9.12 -24.18 -5.43
CA THR A 201 10.29 -24.54 -6.27
C THR A 201 11.31 -25.40 -5.53
N ARG A 202 11.28 -25.43 -4.20
CA ARG A 202 12.11 -26.29 -3.33
C ARG A 202 11.43 -27.61 -2.97
N GLY A 203 10.09 -27.62 -2.99
CA GLY A 203 9.28 -28.80 -2.73
C GLY A 203 7.82 -28.57 -3.10
N LEU A 204 7.36 -29.29 -4.10
CA LEU A 204 5.97 -29.25 -4.58
C LEU A 204 5.10 -30.05 -3.62
N THR A 205 4.49 -29.38 -2.66
CA THR A 205 3.60 -29.93 -1.64
C THR A 205 2.23 -29.27 -1.74
N PHE A 206 1.19 -29.94 -1.21
CA PHE A 206 -0.16 -29.37 -1.17
C PHE A 206 -0.19 -27.97 -0.51
N GLY A 207 0.45 -27.81 0.66
CA GLY A 207 0.47 -26.54 1.37
C GLY A 207 1.13 -25.40 0.59
N ASN A 208 2.22 -25.70 -0.15
CA ASN A 208 2.89 -24.69 -0.98
C ASN A 208 2.05 -24.31 -2.20
N VAL A 209 1.40 -25.26 -2.86
CA VAL A 209 0.50 -24.99 -4.00
C VAL A 209 -0.74 -24.24 -3.53
N ALA A 210 -1.37 -24.66 -2.45
CA ALA A 210 -2.55 -24.01 -1.89
C ALA A 210 -2.23 -22.57 -1.45
N GLY A 211 -1.12 -22.36 -0.73
CA GLY A 211 -0.68 -21.03 -0.32
C GLY A 211 -0.43 -20.10 -1.53
N LEU A 212 0.31 -20.59 -2.55
CA LEU A 212 0.52 -19.85 -3.80
C LEU A 212 -0.82 -19.49 -4.45
N THR A 213 -1.74 -20.45 -4.57
CA THR A 213 -3.05 -20.26 -5.21
C THR A 213 -3.90 -19.22 -4.49
N VAL A 214 -4.02 -19.30 -3.17
CA VAL A 214 -4.79 -18.37 -2.36
C VAL A 214 -4.22 -16.95 -2.46
N PHE A 215 -2.92 -16.78 -2.21
CA PHE A 215 -2.31 -15.46 -2.26
C PHE A 215 -2.30 -14.85 -3.67
N PHE A 216 -2.11 -15.66 -4.71
CA PHE A 216 -2.20 -15.21 -6.10
C PHE A 216 -3.61 -14.73 -6.45
N ALA A 217 -4.63 -15.52 -6.15
CA ALA A 217 -6.03 -15.18 -6.42
C ALA A 217 -6.46 -13.91 -5.65
N LEU A 218 -6.09 -13.77 -4.37
CA LEU A 218 -6.35 -12.58 -3.57
C LEU A 218 -5.64 -11.33 -4.13
N ALA A 219 -4.42 -11.47 -4.67
CA ALA A 219 -3.75 -10.36 -5.33
C ALA A 219 -4.53 -9.88 -6.56
N GLN A 220 -5.03 -10.79 -7.42
CA GLN A 220 -5.77 -10.45 -8.66
C GLN A 220 -7.08 -9.72 -8.37
N VAL A 221 -7.74 -9.99 -7.25
CA VAL A 221 -8.99 -9.33 -6.86
C VAL A 221 -8.81 -8.12 -5.95
N SER A 222 -7.55 -7.72 -5.69
CA SER A 222 -7.18 -6.57 -4.84
C SER A 222 -6.87 -5.32 -5.62
N LYS A 223 -6.10 -5.43 -6.71
CA LYS A 223 -5.69 -4.29 -7.53
C LYS A 223 -5.29 -4.76 -8.92
N PHE A 224 -5.67 -4.01 -9.97
CA PHE A 224 -5.35 -4.39 -11.36
C PHE A 224 -3.85 -4.50 -11.65
N SER A 225 -3.00 -3.78 -10.92
CA SER A 225 -1.53 -3.92 -11.05
C SER A 225 -1.01 -5.31 -10.67
N ALA A 226 -1.79 -6.13 -9.96
CA ALA A 226 -1.42 -7.51 -9.64
C ALA A 226 -1.27 -8.40 -10.89
N VAL A 227 -1.75 -7.98 -12.06
CA VAL A 227 -1.52 -8.66 -13.34
C VAL A 227 -0.02 -8.87 -13.61
N LEU A 228 0.86 -7.99 -13.12
CA LEU A 228 2.32 -8.13 -13.23
C LEU A 228 2.86 -9.39 -12.55
N LEU A 229 2.13 -9.94 -11.58
CA LEU A 229 2.51 -11.18 -10.90
C LEU A 229 2.48 -12.39 -11.85
N GLY A 230 1.62 -12.37 -12.88
CA GLY A 230 1.54 -13.42 -13.90
C GLY A 230 2.89 -13.64 -14.63
N PRO A 231 3.40 -12.65 -15.36
CA PRO A 231 4.69 -12.77 -16.04
C PRO A 231 5.87 -13.04 -15.09
N ILE A 232 5.85 -12.51 -13.86
CA ILE A 232 6.87 -12.81 -12.84
C ILE A 232 6.85 -14.31 -12.49
N ILE A 233 5.69 -14.89 -12.22
CA ILE A 233 5.55 -16.32 -11.90
C ILE A 233 5.96 -17.19 -13.09
N LEU A 234 5.54 -16.83 -14.31
CA LEU A 234 5.93 -17.56 -15.54
C LEU A 234 7.45 -17.58 -15.70
N ALA A 235 8.12 -16.44 -15.54
CA ALA A 235 9.58 -16.35 -15.64
C ALA A 235 10.27 -17.18 -14.55
N LEU A 236 9.81 -17.12 -13.29
CA LEU A 236 10.41 -17.88 -12.19
C LEU A 236 10.20 -19.39 -12.34
N LEU A 237 9.02 -19.83 -12.81
CA LEU A 237 8.75 -21.22 -13.13
C LEU A 237 9.60 -21.71 -14.32
N ALA A 238 9.72 -20.90 -15.39
CA ALA A 238 10.58 -21.20 -16.51
C ALA A 238 12.04 -21.37 -16.06
N ILE A 239 12.56 -20.47 -15.23
CA ILE A 239 13.89 -20.57 -14.63
C ILE A 239 14.01 -21.89 -13.84
N ARG A 240 13.00 -22.31 -13.08
CA ARG A 240 13.02 -23.56 -12.31
C ARG A 240 13.06 -24.80 -13.21
N VAL A 241 12.26 -24.80 -14.27
CA VAL A 241 12.20 -25.93 -15.23
C VAL A 241 13.50 -26.06 -16.02
N LEU A 242 14.03 -24.92 -16.53
CA LEU A 242 15.22 -24.87 -17.39
C LEU A 242 16.53 -25.15 -16.64
N ARG A 243 16.65 -24.74 -15.36
CA ARG A 243 17.84 -25.03 -14.55
C ARG A 243 18.07 -26.51 -14.32
N GLY A 244 17.09 -27.36 -14.58
CA GLY A 244 17.20 -28.79 -14.41
C GLY A 244 17.27 -29.22 -12.94
N GLY A 245 17.78 -30.44 -12.73
CA GLY A 245 17.82 -31.07 -11.41
C GLY A 245 16.48 -31.65 -10.95
N ALA A 246 16.51 -32.57 -10.01
CA ALA A 246 15.32 -33.15 -9.40
C ALA A 246 14.45 -32.07 -8.74
N TRP A 247 13.13 -32.16 -8.91
CA TRP A 247 12.17 -31.30 -8.21
C TRP A 247 11.41 -32.14 -7.19
N PRO A 248 11.69 -32.00 -5.89
CA PRO A 248 10.96 -32.73 -4.87
C PRO A 248 9.46 -32.51 -5.02
N CYS A 249 8.69 -33.60 -5.05
CA CYS A 249 7.24 -33.56 -5.30
C CYS A 249 6.54 -34.63 -4.46
N ALA A 250 5.71 -34.17 -3.52
CA ALA A 250 4.95 -35.07 -2.64
C ALA A 250 3.88 -35.91 -3.37
N PHE A 251 3.54 -35.53 -4.60
CA PHE A 251 2.53 -36.22 -5.42
C PHE A 251 3.15 -37.25 -6.40
N ALA A 252 4.47 -37.27 -6.54
CA ALA A 252 5.16 -38.21 -7.43
C ALA A 252 5.45 -39.51 -6.72
N LYS A 253 5.21 -40.67 -7.37
CA LYS A 253 5.50 -42.01 -6.83
C LYS A 253 6.96 -42.19 -6.37
N GLY A 254 7.91 -41.50 -7.02
CA GLY A 254 9.34 -41.49 -6.65
C GLY A 254 9.75 -40.35 -5.74
N GLY A 255 8.83 -39.53 -5.21
CA GLY A 255 9.13 -38.39 -4.36
C GLY A 255 9.71 -37.16 -5.08
N GLU A 256 10.01 -37.26 -6.39
CA GLU A 256 10.61 -36.18 -7.20
C GLU A 256 10.25 -36.24 -8.69
N LEU A 257 10.38 -35.12 -9.37
CA LEU A 257 10.21 -34.97 -10.83
C LEU A 257 11.59 -34.85 -11.48
N GLY A 258 12.10 -35.97 -11.98
CA GLY A 258 13.45 -36.05 -12.57
C GLY A 258 13.51 -35.58 -14.04
N SER A 259 12.48 -35.87 -14.86
CA SER A 259 12.50 -35.56 -16.28
C SER A 259 12.09 -34.11 -16.58
N PRO A 260 12.63 -33.48 -17.66
CA PRO A 260 12.21 -32.15 -18.09
C PRO A 260 10.71 -32.07 -18.41
N ARG A 261 10.15 -33.13 -19.02
CA ARG A 261 8.72 -33.20 -19.34
C ARG A 261 7.85 -33.22 -18.09
N ALA A 262 8.22 -33.99 -17.06
CA ALA A 262 7.47 -34.03 -15.79
C ALA A 262 7.50 -32.66 -15.08
N ARG A 263 8.64 -31.97 -15.07
CA ARG A 263 8.75 -30.61 -14.50
C ARG A 263 7.93 -29.59 -15.26
N ALA A 264 7.95 -29.62 -16.60
CA ALA A 264 7.15 -28.75 -17.44
C ALA A 264 5.65 -28.99 -17.21
N LEU A 265 5.22 -30.26 -17.19
CA LEU A 265 3.82 -30.61 -16.92
C LEU A 265 3.36 -30.09 -15.53
N ALA A 266 4.17 -30.28 -14.48
CA ALA A 266 3.85 -29.76 -13.15
C ALA A 266 3.75 -28.23 -13.15
N ALA A 267 4.66 -27.51 -13.81
CA ALA A 267 4.57 -26.06 -13.94
C ALA A 267 3.31 -25.60 -14.69
N THR A 268 2.96 -26.27 -15.81
CA THR A 268 1.72 -25.99 -16.56
C THR A 268 0.48 -26.27 -15.70
N THR A 269 0.46 -27.38 -14.95
CA THR A 269 -0.66 -27.68 -14.03
C THR A 269 -0.82 -26.60 -12.98
N VAL A 270 0.27 -26.10 -12.39
CA VAL A 270 0.22 -24.97 -11.43
C VAL A 270 -0.34 -23.72 -12.11
N ILE A 271 0.12 -23.36 -13.31
CA ILE A 271 -0.39 -22.20 -14.05
C ILE A 271 -1.90 -22.31 -14.29
N LEU A 272 -2.39 -23.50 -14.68
CA LEU A 272 -3.83 -23.73 -14.89
C LEU A 272 -4.63 -23.59 -13.57
N ILE A 273 -4.10 -24.10 -12.47
CA ILE A 273 -4.71 -23.93 -11.13
C ILE A 273 -4.81 -22.45 -10.78
N LEU A 274 -3.74 -21.67 -10.99
CA LEU A 274 -3.73 -20.23 -10.73
C LEU A 274 -4.74 -19.47 -11.59
N ALA A 275 -4.82 -19.80 -12.87
CA ALA A 275 -5.76 -19.19 -13.80
C ALA A 275 -7.23 -19.45 -13.38
N LEU A 276 -7.56 -20.72 -13.09
CA LEU A 276 -8.90 -21.12 -12.66
C LEU A 276 -9.27 -20.50 -11.32
N ALA A 277 -8.34 -20.49 -10.35
CA ALA A 277 -8.57 -19.90 -9.03
C ALA A 277 -8.79 -18.37 -9.13
N SER A 278 -8.01 -17.68 -9.97
CA SER A 278 -8.18 -16.24 -10.20
C SER A 278 -9.52 -15.92 -10.88
N TYR A 279 -9.89 -16.71 -11.87
CA TYR A 279 -11.18 -16.57 -12.55
C TYR A 279 -12.36 -16.77 -11.57
N ALA A 280 -12.30 -17.84 -10.76
CA ALA A 280 -13.28 -18.09 -9.71
C ALA A 280 -13.31 -16.96 -8.65
N ALA A 281 -12.14 -16.44 -8.24
CA ALA A 281 -12.05 -15.35 -7.29
C ALA A 281 -12.65 -14.04 -7.83
N VAL A 282 -12.42 -13.71 -9.12
CA VAL A 282 -13.05 -12.54 -9.76
C VAL A 282 -14.57 -12.66 -9.69
N TRP A 283 -15.15 -13.80 -10.06
CA TRP A 283 -16.61 -13.98 -9.96
C TRP A 283 -17.11 -13.95 -8.50
N ALA A 284 -16.36 -14.55 -7.59
CA ALA A 284 -16.75 -14.64 -6.17
C ALA A 284 -16.82 -13.25 -5.50
N VAL A 285 -15.87 -12.34 -5.75
CA VAL A 285 -15.87 -11.00 -5.13
C VAL A 285 -16.99 -10.11 -5.64
N TYR A 286 -17.58 -10.41 -6.80
CA TYR A 286 -18.80 -9.79 -7.33
C TYR A 286 -20.07 -10.61 -7.05
N GLY A 287 -20.01 -11.62 -6.14
CA GLY A 287 -21.13 -12.43 -5.71
C GLY A 287 -21.74 -13.29 -6.83
N PHE A 288 -20.93 -13.73 -7.79
CA PHE A 288 -21.33 -14.49 -8.99
C PHE A 288 -22.42 -13.78 -9.82
N ARG A 289 -22.40 -12.45 -9.85
CA ARG A 289 -23.35 -11.65 -10.61
C ARG A 289 -22.67 -11.02 -11.82
N TYR A 290 -23.27 -11.20 -12.99
CA TYR A 290 -22.89 -10.43 -14.16
C TYR A 290 -23.43 -9.00 -14.07
N GLY A 291 -24.72 -8.82 -13.87
CA GLY A 291 -25.59 -7.65 -13.78
C GLY A 291 -25.00 -6.30 -14.19
N PRO A 292 -25.61 -5.55 -15.09
CA PRO A 292 -25.15 -4.20 -15.38
C PRO A 292 -25.20 -3.39 -14.08
N THR A 293 -24.08 -2.84 -13.70
CA THR A 293 -24.01 -1.85 -12.63
C THR A 293 -24.62 -0.56 -13.17
N THR A 294 -25.38 0.16 -12.35
CA THR A 294 -25.71 1.56 -12.67
C THR A 294 -24.38 2.29 -12.86
N PRO A 295 -24.10 2.88 -14.02
CA PRO A 295 -22.81 3.47 -14.28
C PRO A 295 -22.57 4.66 -13.35
N CYS A 296 -21.37 4.74 -12.75
CA CYS A 296 -20.93 5.96 -12.09
C CYS A 296 -20.68 7.06 -13.13
N VAL A 297 -20.62 8.33 -12.69
CA VAL A 297 -20.42 9.51 -13.55
C VAL A 297 -19.20 9.34 -14.46
N ASP A 298 -18.10 8.78 -13.94
CA ASP A 298 -16.88 8.57 -14.73
C ASP A 298 -17.08 7.56 -15.88
N LEU A 299 -17.87 6.52 -15.68
CA LEU A 299 -18.22 5.57 -16.75
C LEU A 299 -19.16 6.19 -17.80
N VAL A 300 -20.09 7.04 -17.37
CA VAL A 300 -20.95 7.82 -18.29
C VAL A 300 -20.08 8.74 -19.17
N ARG A 301 -19.19 9.53 -18.55
CA ARG A 301 -18.25 10.39 -19.27
C ARG A 301 -17.40 9.62 -20.29
N LEU A 302 -16.98 8.42 -19.93
CA LEU A 302 -16.19 7.58 -20.83
C LEU A 302 -16.98 7.15 -22.06
N ARG A 303 -18.26 6.84 -21.89
CA ARG A 303 -19.18 6.47 -22.99
C ARG A 303 -19.51 7.66 -23.89
N GLU A 304 -19.72 8.84 -23.30
CA GLU A 304 -20.01 10.08 -24.03
C GLU A 304 -18.80 10.64 -24.79
N ASN A 305 -17.58 10.29 -24.37
CA ASN A 305 -16.34 10.79 -24.97
C ASN A 305 -15.45 9.62 -25.46
N PRO A 306 -15.77 8.98 -26.58
CA PRO A 306 -15.00 7.84 -27.10
C PRO A 306 -13.53 8.14 -27.39
N GLN A 307 -13.18 9.43 -27.59
CA GLN A 307 -11.80 9.87 -27.79
C GLN A 307 -10.90 9.57 -26.57
N LEU A 308 -11.47 9.46 -25.36
CA LEU A 308 -10.75 9.06 -24.17
C LEU A 308 -10.28 7.60 -24.22
N LEU A 309 -10.91 6.77 -25.06
CA LEU A 309 -10.54 5.37 -25.26
C LEU A 309 -9.40 5.17 -26.29
N GLU A 310 -9.10 6.18 -27.12
CA GLU A 310 -8.09 6.03 -28.17
C GLU A 310 -6.73 5.51 -27.66
N PRO A 311 -6.16 6.02 -26.55
CA PRO A 311 -4.88 5.53 -26.06
C PRO A 311 -4.91 4.06 -25.62
N VAL A 312 -6.09 3.53 -25.31
CA VAL A 312 -6.29 2.18 -24.74
C VAL A 312 -7.20 1.30 -25.62
N ARG A 313 -7.46 1.71 -26.88
CA ARG A 313 -8.46 1.10 -27.78
C ARG A 313 -8.34 -0.42 -27.93
N HIS A 314 -7.11 -0.93 -28.06
CA HIS A 314 -6.90 -2.37 -28.23
C HIS A 314 -7.26 -3.17 -26.96
N VAL A 315 -6.86 -2.64 -25.81
CA VAL A 315 -7.19 -3.23 -24.50
C VAL A 315 -8.70 -3.13 -24.26
N ALA A 316 -9.31 -1.98 -24.53
CA ALA A 316 -10.74 -1.76 -24.39
C ALA A 316 -11.55 -2.70 -25.32
N ALA A 317 -11.10 -2.94 -26.56
CA ALA A 317 -11.76 -3.87 -27.47
C ALA A 317 -11.78 -5.31 -26.93
N VAL A 318 -10.65 -5.79 -26.41
CA VAL A 318 -10.60 -7.15 -25.80
C VAL A 318 -11.49 -7.25 -24.57
N VAL A 319 -11.44 -6.25 -23.68
CA VAL A 319 -12.21 -6.26 -22.45
C VAL A 319 -13.72 -6.11 -22.72
N ASN A 320 -14.12 -5.29 -23.69
CA ASN A 320 -15.51 -5.19 -24.13
C ASN A 320 -16.00 -6.51 -24.73
N TRP A 321 -15.18 -7.19 -25.51
CA TRP A 321 -15.52 -8.52 -26.03
C TRP A 321 -15.77 -9.53 -24.89
N LEU A 322 -14.90 -9.53 -23.84
CA LEU A 322 -15.12 -10.38 -22.65
C LEU A 322 -16.41 -10.03 -21.91
N ASP A 323 -16.75 -8.75 -21.83
CA ASP A 323 -17.98 -8.25 -21.20
C ASP A 323 -19.23 -8.63 -22.00
N GLU A 324 -19.24 -8.42 -23.30
CA GLU A 324 -20.33 -8.78 -24.22
C GLU A 324 -20.65 -10.27 -24.19
N HIS A 325 -19.62 -11.13 -24.08
CA HIS A 325 -19.77 -12.57 -23.94
C HIS A 325 -20.00 -13.05 -22.50
N ARG A 326 -20.14 -12.11 -21.55
CA ARG A 326 -20.37 -12.38 -20.11
C ARG A 326 -19.30 -13.29 -19.49
N LEU A 327 -18.07 -13.19 -19.96
CA LEU A 327 -16.96 -13.99 -19.44
C LEU A 327 -16.39 -13.43 -18.14
N VAL A 328 -16.66 -12.17 -17.85
CA VAL A 328 -16.28 -11.50 -16.59
C VAL A 328 -17.46 -10.66 -16.07
N PRO A 329 -17.51 -10.34 -14.77
CA PRO A 329 -18.49 -9.39 -14.24
C PRO A 329 -18.40 -8.03 -14.95
N ASN A 330 -19.54 -7.43 -15.32
CA ASN A 330 -19.59 -6.15 -16.02
C ASN A 330 -18.81 -5.05 -15.31
N THR A 331 -18.97 -4.92 -13.99
CA THR A 331 -18.23 -3.91 -13.19
C THR A 331 -16.72 -4.12 -13.23
N PHE A 332 -16.24 -5.38 -13.27
CA PHE A 332 -14.81 -5.67 -13.41
C PHE A 332 -14.29 -5.18 -14.76
N ALA A 333 -15.00 -5.48 -15.85
CA ALA A 333 -14.63 -5.06 -17.19
C ALA A 333 -14.58 -3.53 -17.32
N GLN A 334 -15.66 -2.86 -16.94
CA GLN A 334 -15.79 -1.41 -17.02
C GLN A 334 -14.77 -0.69 -16.11
N GLY A 335 -14.58 -1.20 -14.89
CA GLY A 335 -13.59 -0.67 -13.95
C GLY A 335 -12.15 -0.80 -14.46
N PHE A 336 -11.84 -1.92 -15.13
CA PHE A 336 -10.53 -2.11 -15.76
C PHE A 336 -10.26 -1.07 -16.86
N ILE A 337 -11.22 -0.87 -17.77
CA ILE A 337 -11.10 0.12 -18.84
C ILE A 337 -10.92 1.53 -18.25
N LEU A 338 -11.77 1.91 -17.27
CA LEU A 338 -11.68 3.21 -16.60
C LEU A 338 -10.30 3.42 -15.96
N SER A 339 -9.80 2.40 -15.28
CA SER A 339 -8.45 2.42 -14.68
C SER A 339 -7.36 2.64 -15.73
N GLN A 340 -7.44 1.97 -16.89
CA GLN A 340 -6.46 2.14 -17.98
C GLN A 340 -6.50 3.55 -18.58
N VAL A 341 -7.67 4.15 -18.73
CA VAL A 341 -7.81 5.54 -19.21
C VAL A 341 -7.21 6.54 -18.20
N LYS A 342 -7.50 6.35 -16.90
CA LYS A 342 -6.97 7.22 -15.84
C LYS A 342 -5.44 7.14 -15.69
N LEU A 343 -4.81 6.04 -16.15
CA LEU A 343 -3.35 5.90 -16.17
C LEU A 343 -2.65 6.77 -17.23
N GLN A 344 -3.37 7.29 -18.23
CA GLN A 344 -2.73 7.95 -19.39
C GLN A 344 -2.27 9.38 -19.09
N ARG A 345 -3.00 10.14 -18.28
CA ARG A 345 -2.68 11.55 -17.99
C ARG A 345 -3.08 11.92 -16.57
N ARG A 346 -2.12 12.30 -15.76
CA ARG A 346 -2.35 12.81 -14.42
C ARG A 346 -1.31 13.88 -14.09
N SER A 347 -1.75 14.99 -13.47
CA SER A 347 -0.81 16.00 -12.99
C SER A 347 0.14 15.40 -11.96
N ALA A 348 1.43 15.60 -12.15
CA ALA A 348 2.50 15.12 -11.31
C ALA A 348 3.47 16.24 -10.95
N TYR A 349 4.11 16.14 -9.79
CA TYR A 349 5.08 17.09 -9.27
C TYR A 349 6.37 16.39 -8.88
N LEU A 350 7.50 16.97 -9.29
CA LEU A 350 8.83 16.51 -8.90
C LEU A 350 9.80 17.69 -8.83
N ALA A 351 10.32 17.97 -7.63
CA ALA A 351 11.36 18.97 -7.38
C ALA A 351 11.10 20.33 -8.06
N GLY A 352 9.92 20.91 -7.83
CA GLY A 352 9.52 22.21 -8.39
C GLY A 352 9.02 22.16 -9.82
N THR A 353 9.07 21.02 -10.50
CA THR A 353 8.61 20.85 -11.88
C THR A 353 7.25 20.12 -11.94
N PHE A 354 6.49 20.41 -13.01
CA PHE A 354 5.16 19.86 -13.21
C PHE A 354 5.08 19.13 -14.55
N SER A 355 4.35 18.01 -14.58
CA SER A 355 4.14 17.23 -15.79
C SER A 355 2.75 16.61 -15.80
N ARG A 356 2.17 16.44 -17.00
CA ARG A 356 0.93 15.67 -17.21
C ARG A 356 1.20 14.23 -17.66
N THR A 357 2.44 13.94 -18.00
CA THR A 357 2.88 12.60 -18.45
C THR A 357 3.90 11.97 -17.51
N GLY A 358 4.33 12.70 -16.47
CA GLY A 358 5.28 12.22 -15.48
C GLY A 358 6.71 12.09 -15.99
N TRP A 359 7.53 11.37 -15.23
CA TRP A 359 8.95 11.11 -15.50
C TRP A 359 9.25 9.64 -15.25
N TRP A 360 10.02 9.01 -16.13
CA TRP A 360 10.42 7.62 -15.96
C TRP A 360 11.22 7.36 -14.68
N TYR A 361 11.95 8.36 -14.17
CA TYR A 361 12.77 8.28 -12.95
C TYR A 361 12.03 8.70 -11.67
N TYR A 362 10.74 9.03 -11.74
CA TYR A 362 9.95 9.45 -10.58
C TYR A 362 9.98 8.42 -9.46
N PHE A 363 9.69 7.16 -9.74
CA PHE A 363 9.64 6.12 -8.72
C PHE A 363 11.02 5.75 -8.15
N PRO A 364 12.12 5.67 -8.93
CA PRO A 364 13.47 5.62 -8.37
C PRO A 364 13.77 6.74 -7.40
N VAL A 365 13.46 8.00 -7.76
CA VAL A 365 13.65 9.15 -6.86
C VAL A 365 12.76 9.02 -5.62
N ALA A 366 11.47 8.74 -5.80
CA ALA A 366 10.54 8.57 -4.68
C ALA A 366 11.02 7.47 -3.70
N PHE A 367 11.48 6.34 -4.21
CA PHE A 367 12.03 5.27 -3.39
C PHE A 367 13.29 5.74 -2.61
N LEU A 368 14.20 6.44 -3.28
CA LEU A 368 15.44 6.92 -2.64
C LEU A 368 15.18 7.95 -1.55
N VAL A 369 14.26 8.91 -1.75
CA VAL A 369 14.03 9.99 -0.78
C VAL A 369 13.05 9.61 0.33
N LYS A 370 12.21 8.60 0.10
CA LYS A 370 11.18 8.13 1.05
C LYS A 370 11.62 6.92 1.87
N THR A 371 12.71 6.26 1.54
CA THR A 371 13.20 5.09 2.29
C THR A 371 14.22 5.52 3.35
N PRO A 372 14.14 5.02 4.60
CA PRO A 372 15.14 5.27 5.63
C PRO A 372 16.57 4.99 5.16
N LEU A 373 17.50 5.88 5.49
CA LEU A 373 18.90 5.75 5.07
C LEU A 373 19.55 4.45 5.54
N THR A 374 19.17 4.02 6.73
CA THR A 374 19.59 2.73 7.29
C THR A 374 19.21 1.57 6.36
N ILE A 375 17.96 1.54 5.86
CA ILE A 375 17.49 0.50 4.95
C ILE A 375 18.17 0.62 3.59
N LEU A 376 18.33 1.84 3.04
CA LEU A 376 19.04 2.06 1.77
C LEU A 376 20.51 1.58 1.83
N PHE A 377 21.22 1.86 2.92
CA PHE A 377 22.59 1.39 3.10
C PHE A 377 22.68 -0.14 3.15
N LEU A 378 21.82 -0.78 3.95
CA LEU A 378 21.78 -2.23 4.04
C LEU A 378 21.36 -2.88 2.71
N LEU A 379 20.41 -2.30 2.00
CA LEU A 379 19.96 -2.73 0.67
C LEU A 379 21.13 -2.66 -0.34
N PHE A 380 21.84 -1.52 -0.39
CA PHE A 380 22.98 -1.36 -1.29
C PHE A 380 24.06 -2.41 -1.02
N CYS A 381 24.48 -2.57 0.24
CA CYS A 381 25.44 -3.60 0.63
C CYS A 381 24.94 -5.02 0.27
N GLY A 382 23.64 -5.30 0.49
CA GLY A 382 23.01 -6.57 0.17
C GLY A 382 23.05 -6.88 -1.33
N LEU A 383 22.76 -5.90 -2.18
CA LEU A 383 22.87 -6.05 -3.64
C LEU A 383 24.31 -6.36 -4.07
N VAL A 384 25.29 -5.65 -3.53
CA VAL A 384 26.72 -5.93 -3.79
C VAL A 384 27.10 -7.35 -3.35
N LEU A 385 26.62 -7.80 -2.18
CA LEU A 385 26.87 -9.15 -1.67
C LEU A 385 26.20 -10.24 -2.50
N LEU A 386 24.97 -10.01 -3.00
CA LEU A 386 24.29 -10.93 -3.91
C LEU A 386 25.09 -11.16 -5.20
N VAL A 387 25.74 -10.11 -5.72
CA VAL A 387 26.62 -10.21 -6.90
C VAL A 387 27.93 -10.92 -6.55
N LYS A 388 28.65 -10.46 -5.51
CA LYS A 388 29.96 -10.99 -5.12
C LYS A 388 29.90 -12.45 -4.61
N LYS A 389 28.83 -12.83 -3.91
CA LYS A 389 28.62 -14.16 -3.35
C LYS A 389 27.51 -14.95 -4.04
N ARG A 390 27.39 -14.74 -5.37
CA ARG A 390 26.32 -15.33 -6.20
C ARG A 390 26.14 -16.83 -6.03
N ALA A 391 27.21 -17.56 -5.80
CA ALA A 391 27.16 -19.02 -5.58
C ALA A 391 26.35 -19.41 -4.35
N ARG A 392 26.55 -18.68 -3.23
CA ARG A 392 25.79 -18.87 -1.98
C ARG A 392 24.29 -18.61 -2.16
N TRP A 393 23.94 -17.57 -2.91
CA TRP A 393 22.57 -17.09 -3.06
C TRP A 393 21.87 -17.56 -4.34
N LYS A 394 22.52 -18.47 -5.13
CA LYS A 394 22.04 -18.92 -6.45
C LYS A 394 20.56 -19.35 -6.46
N GLY A 395 20.04 -19.96 -5.40
CA GLY A 395 18.64 -20.37 -5.30
C GLY A 395 17.64 -19.25 -4.99
N ALA A 396 18.10 -18.12 -4.42
CA ALA A 396 17.25 -17.04 -3.97
C ALA A 396 17.33 -15.79 -4.84
N VAL A 397 18.46 -15.52 -5.52
CA VAL A 397 18.70 -14.25 -6.26
C VAL A 397 17.56 -13.91 -7.22
N ALA A 398 17.07 -14.87 -8.02
CA ALA A 398 16.00 -14.60 -8.98
C ALA A 398 14.71 -14.15 -8.27
N PHE A 399 14.40 -14.73 -7.12
CA PHE A 399 13.21 -14.39 -6.33
C PHE A 399 13.34 -13.07 -5.58
N LEU A 400 14.55 -12.68 -5.20
CA LEU A 400 14.79 -11.42 -4.49
C LEU A 400 14.90 -10.22 -5.44
N VAL A 401 15.38 -10.43 -6.68
CA VAL A 401 15.70 -9.32 -7.60
C VAL A 401 14.66 -9.16 -8.71
N LEU A 402 14.17 -10.26 -9.33
CA LEU A 402 13.27 -10.17 -10.48
C LEU A 402 11.93 -9.49 -10.13
N PRO A 403 11.21 -9.86 -9.04
CA PRO A 403 9.94 -9.23 -8.75
C PRO A 403 10.05 -7.72 -8.53
N PRO A 404 10.92 -7.18 -7.63
CA PRO A 404 11.02 -5.75 -7.45
C PRO A 404 11.49 -5.02 -8.71
N ALA A 405 12.36 -5.64 -9.54
CA ALA A 405 12.78 -5.06 -10.81
C ALA A 405 11.63 -4.94 -11.81
N VAL A 406 10.74 -5.94 -11.89
CA VAL A 406 9.57 -5.89 -12.79
C VAL A 406 8.56 -4.84 -12.30
N PHE A 407 8.26 -4.78 -10.98
CA PHE A 407 7.37 -3.77 -10.43
C PHE A 407 7.91 -2.36 -10.64
N LEU A 408 9.20 -2.13 -10.38
CA LEU A 408 9.83 -0.83 -10.59
C LEU A 408 9.85 -0.47 -12.08
N GLY A 409 10.25 -1.39 -12.95
CA GLY A 409 10.28 -1.19 -14.41
C GLY A 409 8.91 -0.85 -14.97
N ALA A 410 7.86 -1.57 -14.56
CA ALA A 410 6.49 -1.25 -14.96
C ALA A 410 6.03 0.13 -14.45
N ALA A 411 6.38 0.49 -13.21
CA ALA A 411 6.08 1.82 -12.67
C ALA A 411 6.81 2.93 -13.44
N MET A 412 8.06 2.71 -13.85
CA MET A 412 8.85 3.67 -14.63
C MET A 412 8.28 3.93 -16.03
N THR A 413 7.48 3.02 -16.59
CA THR A 413 6.79 3.22 -17.88
C THR A 413 5.40 3.82 -17.72
N ALA A 414 4.87 3.92 -16.50
CA ALA A 414 3.55 4.47 -16.25
C ALA A 414 3.58 6.00 -16.13
N HIS A 415 2.53 6.66 -16.64
CA HIS A 415 2.37 8.11 -16.52
C HIS A 415 1.71 8.55 -15.20
N LEU A 416 1.45 7.62 -14.28
CA LEU A 416 0.80 7.87 -12.99
C LEU A 416 1.85 8.11 -11.89
N ASN A 417 2.40 9.31 -11.83
CA ASN A 417 3.43 9.70 -10.85
C ASN A 417 2.82 10.42 -9.64
N LEU A 418 2.05 9.71 -8.83
CA LEU A 418 1.33 10.28 -7.67
C LEU A 418 1.99 9.97 -6.32
N GLY A 419 2.60 8.80 -6.18
CA GLY A 419 3.18 8.45 -4.88
C GLY A 419 3.91 7.11 -4.85
N LEU A 420 4.77 6.98 -3.84
CA LEU A 420 5.54 5.78 -3.54
C LEU A 420 4.66 4.52 -3.40
N ARG A 421 3.39 4.70 -2.99
CA ARG A 421 2.43 3.62 -2.80
C ARG A 421 2.31 2.67 -3.99
N HIS A 422 2.54 3.15 -5.21
CA HIS A 422 2.48 2.32 -6.42
C HIS A 422 3.64 1.32 -6.54
N VAL A 423 4.73 1.55 -5.83
CA VAL A 423 5.89 0.64 -5.76
C VAL A 423 6.08 0.04 -4.36
N LEU A 424 5.07 0.12 -3.50
CA LEU A 424 5.09 -0.51 -2.18
C LEU A 424 5.43 -2.01 -2.20
N PRO A 425 5.05 -2.81 -3.22
CA PRO A 425 5.46 -4.21 -3.34
C PRO A 425 6.97 -4.46 -3.36
N ILE A 426 7.80 -3.44 -3.57
CA ILE A 426 9.27 -3.54 -3.56
C ILE A 426 9.82 -3.65 -2.13
N TYR A 427 9.17 -3.02 -1.14
CA TYR A 427 9.69 -2.90 0.23
C TYR A 427 9.99 -4.22 0.94
N PRO A 428 9.11 -5.24 0.91
CA PRO A 428 9.42 -6.54 1.52
C PRO A 428 10.68 -7.19 0.94
N PHE A 429 10.91 -7.03 -0.37
CA PHE A 429 12.13 -7.54 -1.02
C PHE A 429 13.36 -6.72 -0.65
N ALA A 430 13.23 -5.40 -0.56
CA ALA A 430 14.32 -4.52 -0.10
C ALA A 430 14.78 -4.91 1.31
N LEU A 431 13.84 -5.23 2.21
CA LEU A 431 14.13 -5.70 3.56
C LEU A 431 14.79 -7.09 3.57
N LEU A 432 14.36 -8.02 2.70
CA LEU A 432 15.04 -9.32 2.56
C LEU A 432 16.47 -9.15 2.02
N ILE A 433 16.68 -8.27 1.05
CA ILE A 433 18.02 -7.98 0.52
C ILE A 433 18.88 -7.30 1.60
N ALA A 434 18.32 -6.39 2.40
CA ALA A 434 19.00 -5.84 3.59
C ALA A 434 19.38 -6.95 4.59
N GLY A 435 18.53 -7.97 4.73
CA GLY A 435 18.80 -9.17 5.52
C GLY A 435 20.03 -9.95 5.06
N VAL A 436 20.37 -9.93 3.76
CA VAL A 436 21.63 -10.53 3.24
C VAL A 436 22.84 -9.86 3.89
N THR A 437 22.83 -8.52 4.00
CA THR A 437 23.90 -7.75 4.68
C THR A 437 24.01 -8.15 6.14
N LEU A 438 22.88 -8.17 6.84
CA LEU A 438 22.85 -8.51 8.27
C LEU A 438 23.35 -9.94 8.53
N ASP A 439 23.00 -10.89 7.68
CA ASP A 439 23.42 -12.29 7.82
C ASP A 439 24.94 -12.47 7.58
N GLU A 440 25.48 -11.79 6.57
CA GLU A 440 26.90 -11.86 6.27
C GLU A 440 27.78 -11.17 7.32
N MET A 441 27.31 -10.07 7.92
CA MET A 441 28.03 -9.33 8.97
C MET A 441 27.90 -10.01 10.34
N ARG A 442 26.83 -10.75 10.60
CA ARG A 442 26.56 -11.41 11.89
C ARG A 442 27.69 -12.30 12.39
N ALA A 443 28.43 -12.92 11.48
CA ALA A 443 29.53 -13.81 11.83
C ALA A 443 30.64 -13.09 12.63
N LYS A 444 30.83 -11.78 12.41
CA LYS A 444 31.89 -10.97 13.05
C LYS A 444 31.41 -10.18 14.28
N TRP A 445 30.17 -9.67 14.27
CA TRP A 445 29.69 -8.66 15.23
C TRP A 445 28.24 -8.92 15.69
N ARG A 446 27.95 -10.13 16.22
CA ARG A 446 26.59 -10.67 16.45
C ARG A 446 25.52 -9.68 16.95
N ALA A 447 25.74 -9.05 18.10
CA ALA A 447 24.74 -8.17 18.72
C ALA A 447 24.71 -6.78 18.08
N LEU A 448 25.87 -6.16 17.84
CA LEU A 448 25.97 -4.79 17.34
C LEU A 448 25.37 -4.66 15.93
N VAL A 449 25.65 -5.63 15.05
CA VAL A 449 25.15 -5.65 13.66
C VAL A 449 23.63 -5.80 13.58
N LEU A 450 23.00 -6.40 14.56
CA LEU A 450 21.54 -6.54 14.57
C LEU A 450 20.87 -5.37 15.28
N LEU A 451 21.45 -4.85 16.36
CA LEU A 451 20.85 -3.80 17.19
C LEU A 451 21.06 -2.39 16.63
N ALA A 452 22.25 -2.09 16.07
CA ALA A 452 22.54 -0.75 15.59
C ALA A 452 21.62 -0.30 14.42
N PRO A 453 21.38 -1.11 13.37
CA PRO A 453 20.43 -0.74 12.32
C PRO A 453 19.00 -0.58 12.83
N VAL A 454 18.56 -1.41 13.78
CA VAL A 454 17.24 -1.28 14.40
C VAL A 454 17.13 0.01 15.20
N ALA A 455 18.16 0.36 15.97
CA ALA A 455 18.20 1.61 16.72
C ALA A 455 18.19 2.84 15.79
N LEU A 456 18.98 2.80 14.71
CA LEU A 456 18.99 3.88 13.70
C LEU A 456 17.64 4.03 13.02
N ALA A 457 16.99 2.93 12.62
CA ALA A 457 15.65 2.96 12.05
C ALA A 457 14.60 3.52 13.04
N ALA A 458 14.72 3.18 14.33
CA ALA A 458 13.85 3.73 15.36
C ALA A 458 14.06 5.25 15.54
N ILE A 459 15.30 5.75 15.46
CA ILE A 459 15.60 7.18 15.48
C ILE A 459 14.99 7.86 14.24
N GLU A 460 15.15 7.29 13.03
CA GLU A 460 14.56 7.83 11.80
C GLU A 460 13.03 7.92 11.91
N LEU A 461 12.37 6.86 12.40
CA LEU A 461 10.93 6.88 12.64
C LEU A 461 10.51 7.94 13.66
N ALA A 462 11.25 8.06 14.76
CA ALA A 462 10.95 9.02 15.84
C ALA A 462 10.98 10.49 15.36
N THR A 463 11.70 10.80 14.28
CA THR A 463 11.75 12.16 13.71
C THR A 463 10.45 12.58 13.03
N VAL A 464 9.57 11.63 12.69
CA VAL A 464 8.36 11.91 11.91
C VAL A 464 7.07 11.40 12.56
N TYR A 465 7.17 10.43 13.47
CA TYR A 465 6.00 9.85 14.13
C TYR A 465 5.21 10.91 14.90
N PRO A 466 3.89 10.97 14.79
CA PRO A 466 2.96 10.02 14.15
C PRO A 466 2.68 10.30 12.66
N HIS A 467 3.38 11.23 12.02
CA HIS A 467 3.14 11.70 10.64
C HIS A 467 3.85 10.82 9.59
N CYS A 468 3.75 9.49 9.72
CA CYS A 468 4.54 8.53 8.93
C CYS A 468 4.41 8.72 7.40
N LEU A 469 3.23 9.16 6.90
CA LEU A 469 3.03 9.45 5.48
C LEU A 469 3.95 10.56 4.98
N ALA A 470 4.28 11.53 5.82
CA ALA A 470 5.15 12.66 5.48
C ALA A 470 6.64 12.35 5.66
N PHE A 471 7.03 11.08 5.86
CA PHE A 471 8.44 10.74 5.98
C PHE A 471 9.22 11.06 4.71
N PHE A 472 10.32 11.77 4.87
CA PHE A 472 11.41 11.94 3.92
C PHE A 472 12.72 11.78 4.67
N ASN A 473 13.70 11.17 4.05
CA ASN A 473 15.00 10.99 4.68
C ASN A 473 15.85 12.28 4.63
N ARG A 474 16.98 12.26 5.30
CA ARG A 474 17.86 13.44 5.44
C ARG A 474 18.60 13.85 4.16
N LEU A 475 18.57 13.04 3.09
CA LEU A 475 19.15 13.44 1.79
C LEU A 475 18.47 14.68 1.21
N VAL A 476 17.19 14.87 1.53
CA VAL A 476 16.39 16.03 1.07
C VAL A 476 16.02 16.97 2.23
N GLY A 477 16.71 16.87 3.36
CA GLY A 477 16.45 17.71 4.55
C GLY A 477 15.30 17.24 5.44
N GLY A 478 14.82 16.00 5.24
CA GLY A 478 13.76 15.40 6.06
C GLY A 478 12.34 15.84 5.70
N PRO A 479 11.33 15.56 6.56
CA PRO A 479 9.92 15.79 6.27
C PRO A 479 9.57 17.26 6.01
N ALA A 480 10.26 18.21 6.66
CA ALA A 480 10.00 19.65 6.49
C ALA A 480 10.24 20.13 5.05
N ASN A 481 11.21 19.53 4.35
CA ASN A 481 11.52 19.86 2.96
C ASN A 481 10.84 18.91 1.95
N GLY A 482 10.06 17.95 2.42
CA GLY A 482 9.42 16.95 1.57
C GLY A 482 8.54 17.57 0.48
N HIS A 483 7.83 18.66 0.80
CA HIS A 483 6.95 19.38 -0.13
C HIS A 483 7.69 20.03 -1.32
N LEU A 484 8.99 20.25 -1.19
CA LEU A 484 9.83 20.76 -2.28
C LEU A 484 10.22 19.66 -3.28
N VAL A 485 10.08 18.39 -2.89
CA VAL A 485 10.52 17.25 -3.70
C VAL A 485 9.35 16.46 -4.26
N LEU A 486 8.41 16.00 -3.41
CA LEU A 486 7.26 15.20 -3.80
C LEU A 486 6.00 15.64 -3.05
N LEU A 487 4.87 15.58 -3.73
CA LEU A 487 3.55 15.92 -3.21
C LEU A 487 2.56 14.75 -3.37
N ASP A 488 1.24 15.04 -3.30
CA ASP A 488 0.17 14.05 -3.34
C ASP A 488 0.38 12.99 -2.22
N SER A 489 0.06 11.75 -2.46
CA SER A 489 0.13 10.65 -1.48
C SER A 489 1.54 10.34 -0.92
N ASN A 490 2.56 11.16 -1.25
CA ASN A 490 3.86 11.11 -0.57
C ASN A 490 3.93 11.97 0.68
N LEU A 491 3.08 13.00 0.82
CA LEU A 491 3.18 13.98 1.91
C LEU A 491 1.81 14.52 2.32
N ASP A 492 1.05 15.03 1.37
CA ASP A 492 -0.25 15.67 1.58
C ASP A 492 -1.34 14.93 0.81
N TRP A 493 -2.10 14.15 1.55
CA TRP A 493 -3.24 13.39 1.04
C TRP A 493 -4.54 13.73 1.78
N GLY A 494 -4.56 14.87 2.47
CA GLY A 494 -5.72 15.39 3.21
C GLY A 494 -5.85 14.87 4.65
N GLN A 495 -4.83 14.24 5.21
CA GLN A 495 -4.89 13.55 6.49
C GLN A 495 -4.81 14.45 7.74
N ASP A 496 -4.56 15.75 7.64
CA ASP A 496 -4.12 16.55 8.80
C ASP A 496 -5.14 17.58 9.32
N LEU A 497 -6.46 17.38 9.09
CA LEU A 497 -7.49 18.27 9.68
C LEU A 497 -7.53 18.19 11.22
N LYS A 498 -7.36 17.02 11.82
CA LYS A 498 -7.33 16.88 13.28
C LYS A 498 -6.15 17.63 13.91
N PRO A 499 -4.90 17.46 13.44
CA PRO A 499 -3.79 18.28 13.87
C PRO A 499 -4.02 19.78 13.67
N LEU A 500 -4.65 20.19 12.56
CA LEU A 500 -5.01 21.60 12.33
C LEU A 500 -5.99 22.11 13.38
N LYS A 501 -7.04 21.33 13.69
CA LYS A 501 -7.99 21.69 14.75
C LYS A 501 -7.31 21.81 16.10
N HIS A 502 -6.45 20.88 16.48
CA HIS A 502 -5.69 20.96 17.73
C HIS A 502 -4.82 22.24 17.79
N TRP A 503 -4.20 22.62 16.68
CA TRP A 503 -3.42 23.84 16.60
C TRP A 503 -4.30 25.10 16.74
N MET A 504 -5.49 25.13 16.12
CA MET A 504 -6.47 26.21 16.24
C MET A 504 -6.95 26.36 17.69
N ASP A 505 -7.29 25.26 18.34
CA ASP A 505 -7.76 25.26 19.74
C ASP A 505 -6.68 25.76 20.71
N ALA A 506 -5.46 25.28 20.57
CA ALA A 506 -4.32 25.70 21.40
C ALA A 506 -4.03 27.21 21.27
N ARG A 507 -4.36 27.83 20.14
CA ARG A 507 -4.17 29.27 19.88
C ARG A 507 -5.46 30.08 19.96
N ARG A 508 -6.59 29.46 20.30
CA ARG A 508 -7.92 30.08 20.38
C ARG A 508 -8.34 30.72 19.05
N VAL A 509 -7.98 30.09 17.93
CA VAL A 509 -8.36 30.51 16.58
C VAL A 509 -9.76 29.96 16.29
N GLY A 510 -10.78 30.82 16.31
CA GLY A 510 -12.17 30.40 16.09
C GLY A 510 -12.52 30.16 14.62
N GLN A 511 -11.86 30.88 13.69
CA GLN A 511 -12.10 30.80 12.25
C GLN A 511 -10.78 30.87 11.48
N ILE A 512 -10.74 30.21 10.33
CA ILE A 512 -9.54 30.15 9.47
C ILE A 512 -9.93 30.22 8.00
N ASN A 513 -9.12 30.87 7.16
CA ASN A 513 -9.25 30.79 5.71
C ASN A 513 -8.52 29.51 5.26
N LEU A 514 -9.23 28.57 4.66
CA LEU A 514 -8.73 27.22 4.42
C LEU A 514 -8.70 26.89 2.93
N SER A 515 -7.53 26.47 2.42
CA SER A 515 -7.37 25.76 1.16
C SER A 515 -6.94 24.32 1.44
N TYR A 516 -7.85 23.40 1.30
CA TYR A 516 -7.66 22.02 1.75
C TYR A 516 -7.70 21.03 0.57
N PHE A 517 -6.63 20.27 0.42
CA PHE A 517 -6.57 19.12 -0.48
C PHE A 517 -7.00 17.87 0.26
N GLY A 518 -8.24 17.44 0.11
CA GLY A 518 -8.78 16.26 0.79
C GLY A 518 -10.28 16.12 0.56
N THR A 519 -10.85 15.02 1.00
CA THR A 519 -12.27 14.69 0.90
C THR A 519 -12.96 14.59 2.27
N ALA A 520 -12.19 14.76 3.35
CA ALA A 520 -12.75 14.84 4.69
C ALA A 520 -13.45 16.19 4.90
N ASP A 521 -14.55 16.22 5.67
CA ASP A 521 -15.28 17.45 5.98
C ASP A 521 -14.59 18.24 7.13
N PRO A 522 -14.06 19.44 6.86
CA PRO A 522 -13.49 20.26 7.92
C PRO A 522 -14.49 20.62 9.02
N ALA A 523 -15.78 20.82 8.68
CA ALA A 523 -16.81 21.15 9.65
C ALA A 523 -17.11 20.00 10.62
N TYR A 524 -17.01 18.75 10.17
CA TYR A 524 -17.11 17.57 11.04
C TYR A 524 -16.07 17.60 12.17
N TYR A 525 -14.87 18.12 11.87
CA TYR A 525 -13.79 18.30 12.86
C TYR A 525 -13.88 19.63 13.62
N GLY A 526 -14.95 20.41 13.44
CA GLY A 526 -15.11 21.73 14.09
C GLY A 526 -14.18 22.80 13.55
N ILE A 527 -13.73 22.68 12.30
CA ILE A 527 -12.95 23.72 11.61
C ILE A 527 -13.93 24.57 10.82
N HIS A 528 -14.09 25.83 11.27
CA HIS A 528 -14.98 26.79 10.65
C HIS A 528 -14.19 27.93 10.01
N GLY A 529 -14.75 28.52 8.94
CA GLY A 529 -14.13 29.63 8.24
C GLY A 529 -14.48 29.68 6.76
N THR A 530 -13.66 30.37 5.99
CA THR A 530 -13.83 30.57 4.56
C THR A 530 -13.03 29.52 3.78
N TYR A 531 -13.65 28.91 2.79
CA TYR A 531 -12.93 28.06 1.85
C TYR A 531 -12.33 28.89 0.70
N LEU A 532 -11.04 28.67 0.46
CA LEU A 532 -10.29 29.28 -0.61
C LEU A 532 -10.23 28.34 -1.83
N ILE A 533 -9.76 28.87 -2.96
CA ILE A 533 -9.56 28.11 -4.19
C ILE A 533 -8.77 26.82 -3.92
N GLY A 534 -9.21 25.70 -4.52
CA GLY A 534 -8.61 24.37 -4.33
C GLY A 534 -9.24 23.53 -3.23
N SER A 535 -10.10 24.10 -2.38
CA SER A 535 -10.90 23.31 -1.43
C SER A 535 -12.03 22.57 -2.15
N PRO A 536 -12.39 21.36 -1.72
CA PRO A 536 -13.56 20.69 -2.25
C PRO A 536 -14.83 21.45 -1.87
N SER A 537 -15.69 21.70 -2.85
CA SER A 537 -16.98 22.37 -2.66
C SER A 537 -18.08 21.36 -2.37
N PHE A 538 -18.04 20.68 -1.23
CA PHE A 538 -19.17 19.85 -0.77
C PHE A 538 -20.40 20.70 -0.39
N ASP A 539 -20.18 22.00 -0.17
CA ASP A 539 -21.23 22.95 0.13
C ASP A 539 -20.80 24.34 -0.39
N ALA A 540 -21.33 24.72 -1.54
CA ALA A 540 -21.02 26.01 -2.18
C ALA A 540 -21.42 27.22 -1.30
N SER A 541 -22.37 27.06 -0.36
CA SER A 541 -22.78 28.13 0.56
C SER A 541 -21.68 28.51 1.57
N ARG A 542 -20.68 27.66 1.75
CA ARG A 542 -19.52 27.90 2.64
C ARG A 542 -18.40 28.70 1.95
N ILE A 543 -18.48 28.95 0.66
CA ILE A 543 -17.55 29.83 -0.05
C ILE A 543 -17.93 31.27 0.28
N THR A 544 -17.35 31.81 1.33
CA THR A 544 -17.60 33.18 1.79
C THR A 544 -16.37 34.07 1.49
N THR A 545 -16.53 35.37 1.61
CA THR A 545 -15.41 36.31 1.44
C THR A 545 -14.38 36.12 2.56
N PRO A 546 -13.07 35.99 2.26
CA PRO A 546 -12.04 35.90 3.28
C PRO A 546 -12.06 37.06 4.24
N ARG A 547 -11.82 36.78 5.52
CA ARG A 547 -11.74 37.79 6.58
C ARG A 547 -10.29 38.15 6.84
N TRP A 548 -10.01 39.44 6.90
CA TRP A 548 -8.69 40.01 7.17
C TRP A 548 -8.74 41.00 8.34
N PRO A 549 -7.72 41.06 9.21
CA PRO A 549 -6.58 40.11 9.29
C PRO A 549 -7.01 38.71 9.73
N GLY A 550 -6.25 37.69 9.34
CA GLY A 550 -6.59 36.32 9.68
C GLY A 550 -5.56 35.27 9.29
N TYR A 551 -5.74 34.09 9.82
CA TYR A 551 -4.92 32.94 9.43
C TYR A 551 -5.41 32.34 8.12
N VAL A 552 -4.44 31.92 7.31
CA VAL A 552 -4.63 31.19 6.05
C VAL A 552 -3.92 29.85 6.21
N ALA A 553 -4.66 28.74 6.13
CA ALA A 553 -4.11 27.40 6.11
C ALA A 553 -4.23 26.83 4.70
N VAL A 554 -3.10 26.40 4.13
CA VAL A 554 -3.05 25.88 2.76
C VAL A 554 -2.37 24.54 2.76
N SER A 555 -3.04 23.52 2.21
CA SER A 555 -2.46 22.20 1.92
C SER A 555 -1.26 22.34 0.99
N ALA A 556 -0.18 21.61 1.24
CA ALA A 556 1.03 21.66 0.43
C ALA A 556 0.77 21.37 -1.05
N GLN A 557 -0.15 20.46 -1.36
CA GLN A 557 -0.59 20.15 -2.71
C GLN A 557 -1.19 21.38 -3.42
N ASN A 558 -2.03 22.14 -2.72
CA ASN A 558 -2.67 23.36 -3.25
C ASN A 558 -1.68 24.55 -3.27
N LEU A 559 -0.84 24.66 -2.25
CA LEU A 559 0.18 25.69 -2.14
C LEU A 559 1.13 25.70 -3.36
N HIS A 560 1.50 24.50 -3.84
CA HIS A 560 2.30 24.33 -5.06
C HIS A 560 1.46 24.29 -6.34
N GLY A 561 0.13 24.27 -6.26
CA GLY A 561 -0.76 24.30 -7.41
C GLY A 561 -0.55 23.14 -8.38
N VAL A 562 -0.42 21.91 -7.86
CA VAL A 562 -0.06 20.71 -8.67
C VAL A 562 -1.14 20.39 -9.70
N ARG A 563 -2.40 20.59 -9.36
CA ARG A 563 -3.54 20.26 -10.22
C ARG A 563 -3.91 21.36 -11.19
N ASP A 564 -3.63 22.62 -10.83
CA ASP A 564 -4.09 23.79 -11.57
C ASP A 564 -3.05 24.90 -11.56
N GLU A 565 -2.73 25.43 -12.73
CA GLU A 565 -1.79 26.53 -12.91
C GLU A 565 -2.29 27.84 -12.30
N SER A 566 -3.60 28.08 -12.33
CA SER A 566 -4.22 29.25 -11.70
C SER A 566 -4.02 29.24 -10.18
N MET A 567 -4.16 28.07 -9.54
CA MET A 567 -3.86 27.88 -8.12
C MET A 567 -2.39 28.18 -7.82
N ARG A 568 -1.46 27.74 -8.69
CA ARG A 568 -0.03 28.01 -8.52
C ARG A 568 0.26 29.50 -8.52
N ALA A 569 -0.28 30.23 -9.49
CA ALA A 569 -0.12 31.68 -9.55
C ALA A 569 -0.74 32.35 -8.32
N PHE A 570 -1.88 31.87 -7.87
CA PHE A 570 -2.60 32.42 -6.72
C PHE A 570 -1.83 32.26 -5.40
N TYR A 571 -1.22 31.10 -5.13
CA TYR A 571 -0.50 30.84 -3.88
C TYR A 571 1.01 31.16 -3.94
N ALA A 572 1.57 31.49 -5.10
CA ALA A 572 3.00 31.81 -5.25
C ALA A 572 3.53 32.80 -4.21
N PRO A 573 2.81 33.92 -3.88
CA PRO A 573 3.30 34.88 -2.88
C PRO A 573 3.43 34.31 -1.45
N LEU A 574 2.71 33.22 -1.13
CA LEU A 574 2.83 32.57 0.18
C LEU A 574 4.07 31.66 0.25
N LEU A 575 4.53 31.12 -0.88
CA LEU A 575 5.77 30.31 -0.94
C LEU A 575 7.03 31.14 -0.63
N GLU A 576 6.98 32.46 -0.83
CA GLU A 576 8.08 33.39 -0.53
C GLU A 576 8.14 33.80 0.95
N ARG A 577 7.17 33.37 1.76
CA ARG A 577 7.07 33.69 3.19
C ARG A 577 7.28 32.46 4.05
N GLU A 578 7.84 32.71 5.23
CA GLU A 578 7.88 31.67 6.24
C GLU A 578 6.47 31.46 6.82
N PRO A 579 5.99 30.20 6.90
CA PRO A 579 4.71 29.90 7.53
C PRO A 579 4.80 30.13 9.06
N THR A 580 3.71 30.65 9.64
CA THR A 580 3.56 30.76 11.11
C THR A 580 3.58 29.38 11.78
N ALA A 581 3.12 28.36 11.08
CA ALA A 581 3.17 26.96 11.51
C ALA A 581 3.08 26.01 10.31
N VAL A 582 3.66 24.81 10.45
CA VAL A 582 3.48 23.70 9.51
C VAL A 582 2.85 22.55 10.27
N ILE A 583 1.64 22.17 9.88
CA ILE A 583 0.83 21.16 10.57
C ILE A 583 0.99 19.82 9.85
N GLY A 584 1.52 18.81 10.56
CA GLY A 584 1.70 17.47 10.02
C GLY A 584 2.59 17.39 8.78
N TYR A 585 3.34 18.43 8.48
CA TYR A 585 4.13 18.66 7.26
C TYR A 585 3.29 18.87 5.98
N SER A 586 1.95 18.75 6.06
CA SER A 586 1.05 18.81 4.89
C SER A 586 0.26 20.11 4.79
N ILE A 587 0.06 20.86 5.89
CA ILE A 587 -0.70 22.12 5.90
C ILE A 587 0.20 23.24 6.40
N HIS A 588 0.38 24.28 5.57
CA HIS A 588 1.14 25.49 5.91
C HIS A 588 0.18 26.58 6.36
N VAL A 589 0.44 27.17 7.51
CA VAL A 589 -0.40 28.21 8.11
C VAL A 589 0.34 29.53 8.10
N TYR A 590 -0.30 30.58 7.57
CA TYR A 590 0.25 31.92 7.45
C TYR A 590 -0.64 32.92 8.17
N TRP A 591 -0.07 33.94 8.80
CA TRP A 591 -0.80 35.13 9.22
C TRP A 591 -0.80 36.16 8.11
N VAL A 592 -1.98 36.66 7.74
CA VAL A 592 -2.17 37.62 6.65
C VAL A 592 -2.96 38.81 7.19
N GLU A 593 -2.37 39.98 7.12
CA GLU A 593 -2.96 41.22 7.66
C GLU A 593 -3.96 41.90 6.70
N THR A 594 -3.69 41.79 5.38
CA THR A 594 -4.48 42.40 4.35
C THR A 594 -4.66 41.46 3.15
N ASN A 595 -5.58 41.77 2.28
CA ASN A 595 -5.85 41.00 1.06
C ASN A 595 -4.83 41.23 -0.09
N TRP A 596 -3.60 41.65 0.20
CA TRP A 596 -2.58 42.01 -0.80
C TRP A 596 -2.31 40.94 -1.85
N TRP A 597 -2.54 39.67 -1.55
CA TRP A 597 -2.37 38.51 -2.45
C TRP A 597 -3.72 38.02 -3.01
N TYR A 598 -4.83 38.43 -2.38
CA TYR A 598 -6.19 38.04 -2.77
C TYR A 598 -6.78 39.14 -3.64
N ASN A 599 -6.14 39.43 -4.77
CA ASN A 599 -6.76 40.27 -5.79
C ASN A 599 -7.27 39.34 -6.90
N PRO A 600 -8.57 39.00 -6.94
CA PRO A 600 -9.12 38.33 -8.10
C PRO A 600 -9.01 39.27 -9.27
N ARG A 601 -7.94 39.20 -10.06
CA ARG A 601 -7.96 39.82 -11.38
C ARG A 601 -9.06 39.13 -12.18
N PRO A 602 -9.91 39.88 -12.84
CA PRO A 602 -11.07 39.37 -13.55
C PRO A 602 -10.72 38.38 -14.64
#